data_590b1e4578864fe87f8186302d76f33e
#
_entry.id   590b1e4578864fe87f8186302d76f33e
#
_cell.length_a   1.000
_cell.length_b   1.000
_cell.length_c   1.000
_cell.angle_alpha   90.00
_cell.angle_beta   90.00
_cell.angle_gamma   90.00
#
_symmetry.space_group_name_H-M   'P 1'
#
loop_
_entity.id
_entity.type
_entity.pdbx_description
1 polymer ?
#
loop_
_entity_poly.entity_id
_entity_poly.type
_entity_poly.pdbx_seq_one_letter_code
_entity_poly.pdbx_strand_id
1 'polypeptide(L)' 'LEKALIALAAALAVGIPALATAYAQAKIGSAGAGTVAEKPETSGIMIILEAIPETMVILGFVVAIMLILQFA' A
#
# COMPACT_ATOMS: atom_id res chain seq x y z
N LEU A 1 15.62 -23.98 5.51
CA LEU A 1 14.18 -23.93 5.25
C LEU A 1 13.48 -22.87 6.11
N GLU A 2 13.88 -22.78 7.38
CA GLU A 2 13.30 -21.79 8.28
C GLU A 2 13.50 -20.36 7.80
N LYS A 3 14.72 -20.04 7.38
CA LYS A 3 15.01 -18.70 6.86
C LYS A 3 14.25 -18.42 5.57
N ALA A 4 14.07 -19.43 4.74
CA ALA A 4 13.28 -19.28 3.52
C ALA A 4 11.82 -18.99 3.84
N LEU A 5 11.26 -19.67 4.86
CA LEU A 5 9.88 -19.42 5.29
C LEU A 5 9.71 -18.04 5.88
N ILE A 6 10.69 -17.57 6.66
CA ILE A 6 10.66 -16.22 7.21
C ILE A 6 10.73 -15.18 6.09
N ALA A 7 11.61 -15.41 5.11
CA ALA A 7 11.72 -14.52 3.96
C ALA A 7 10.40 -14.47 3.17
N LEU A 8 9.78 -15.63 2.98
CA LEU A 8 8.48 -15.71 2.29
C LEU A 8 7.40 -14.99 3.09
N ALA A 9 7.36 -15.18 4.41
CA ALA A 9 6.40 -14.50 5.27
C ALA A 9 6.58 -12.99 5.19
N ALA A 10 7.82 -12.51 5.21
CA ALA A 10 8.10 -11.08 5.08
C ALA A 10 7.66 -10.54 3.72
N ALA A 11 7.92 -11.28 2.65
CA ALA A 11 7.49 -10.90 1.31
C ALA A 11 5.97 -10.80 1.22
N LEU A 12 5.24 -11.75 1.82
CA LEU A 12 3.78 -11.74 1.83
C LEU A 12 3.23 -10.60 2.70
N ALA A 13 3.91 -10.31 3.81
CA ALA A 13 3.47 -9.24 4.72
C ALA A 13 3.44 -7.86 4.06
N VAL A 14 4.34 -7.62 3.10
CA VAL A 14 4.33 -6.36 2.34
C VAL A 14 3.68 -6.54 0.96
N GLY A 15 3.81 -7.71 0.35
CA GLY A 15 3.30 -7.96 -1.00
C GLY A 15 1.78 -7.99 -1.08
N ILE A 16 1.12 -8.63 -0.12
CA ILE A 16 -0.35 -8.72 -0.12
C ILE A 16 -0.98 -7.32 0.08
N PRO A 17 -0.58 -6.54 1.09
CA PRO A 17 -1.07 -5.17 1.20
C PRO A 17 -0.72 -4.31 -0.02
N ALA A 18 0.43 -4.53 -0.65
CA ALA A 18 0.82 -3.79 -1.85
C ALA A 18 -0.16 -4.02 -3.00
N LEU A 19 -0.60 -5.27 -3.19
CA LEU A 19 -1.59 -5.58 -4.21
C LEU A 19 -2.93 -4.94 -3.90
N ALA A 20 -3.37 -5.00 -2.64
CA ALA A 20 -4.63 -4.40 -2.22
C ALA A 20 -4.59 -2.87 -2.38
N THR A 21 -3.47 -2.26 -2.00
CA THR A 21 -3.27 -0.82 -2.12
C THR A 21 -3.23 -0.39 -3.59
N ALA A 22 -2.56 -1.17 -4.44
CA ALA A 22 -2.51 -0.88 -5.87
C ALA A 22 -3.93 -0.88 -6.47
N TYR A 23 -4.75 -1.85 -6.07
CA TYR A 23 -6.14 -1.91 -6.53
C TYR A 23 -6.93 -0.68 -6.06
N ALA A 24 -6.82 -0.35 -4.78
CA ALA A 24 -7.53 0.80 -4.21
C ALA A 24 -7.08 2.10 -4.85
N GLN A 25 -5.77 2.30 -5.01
CA GLN A 25 -5.23 3.51 -5.62
C GLN A 25 -5.62 3.64 -7.09
N ALA A 26 -5.69 2.54 -7.81
CA ALA A 26 -6.14 2.56 -9.20
C ALA A 26 -7.60 3.01 -9.30
N LYS A 27 -8.45 2.51 -8.41
CA LYS A 27 -9.86 2.91 -8.37
C LYS A 27 -10.04 4.37 -7.98
N ILE A 28 -9.39 4.79 -6.91
CA ILE A 28 -9.48 6.17 -6.42
C ILE A 28 -8.90 7.13 -7.45
N GLY A 29 -7.74 6.80 -8.02
CA GLY A 29 -7.07 7.64 -8.99
C GLY A 29 -7.87 7.82 -10.27
N SER A 30 -8.47 6.74 -10.76
CA SER A 30 -9.29 6.80 -11.97
C SER A 30 -10.52 7.69 -11.76
N ALA A 31 -11.23 7.51 -10.65
CA ALA A 31 -12.39 8.32 -10.31
C ALA A 31 -11.98 9.76 -10.00
N GLY A 32 -10.88 9.93 -9.26
CA GLY A 32 -10.38 11.24 -8.86
C GLY A 32 -9.90 12.08 -10.03
N ALA A 33 -9.30 11.46 -11.04
CA ALA A 33 -8.84 12.18 -12.23
C ALA A 33 -10.01 12.89 -12.93
N GLY A 34 -11.15 12.21 -13.04
CA GLY A 34 -12.34 12.82 -13.62
C GLY A 34 -12.88 13.96 -12.77
N THR A 35 -12.89 13.76 -11.45
CA THR A 35 -13.35 14.80 -10.52
C THR A 35 -12.48 16.04 -10.59
N VAL A 36 -11.15 15.87 -10.60
CA VAL A 36 -10.20 16.99 -10.68
C VAL A 36 -10.33 17.71 -12.02
N ALA A 37 -10.59 16.98 -13.10
CA ALA A 37 -10.78 17.56 -14.42
C ALA A 37 -11.99 18.51 -14.44
N GLU A 38 -13.08 18.14 -13.74
CA GLU A 38 -14.28 18.96 -13.66
C GLU A 38 -14.16 20.07 -12.62
N LYS A 39 -13.53 19.75 -11.48
CA LYS A 39 -13.40 20.67 -10.34
C LYS A 39 -11.95 20.64 -9.83
N PRO A 40 -11.05 21.43 -10.43
CA PRO A 40 -9.64 21.41 -10.05
C PRO A 40 -9.38 21.66 -8.56
N GLU A 41 -10.27 22.36 -7.86
CA GLU A 41 -10.16 22.63 -6.44
C GLU A 41 -10.23 21.36 -5.57
N THR A 42 -10.64 20.23 -6.16
CA THR A 42 -10.71 18.95 -5.43
C THR A 42 -9.38 18.21 -5.42
N SER A 43 -8.34 18.73 -6.09
CA SER A 43 -7.07 18.01 -6.22
C SER A 43 -6.43 17.66 -4.86
N GLY A 44 -6.52 18.56 -3.88
CA GLY A 44 -5.95 18.32 -2.56
C GLY A 44 -6.59 17.14 -1.85
N ILE A 45 -7.92 17.07 -1.88
CA ILE A 45 -8.61 15.95 -1.23
C ILE A 45 -8.41 14.63 -1.96
N MET A 46 -8.25 14.67 -3.29
CA MET A 46 -7.95 13.47 -4.07
C MET A 46 -6.58 12.90 -3.72
N ILE A 47 -5.59 13.75 -3.48
CA ILE A 47 -4.27 13.32 -3.04
C ILE A 47 -4.37 12.63 -1.67
N ILE A 48 -5.14 13.19 -0.76
CA ILE A 48 -5.36 12.59 0.57
C ILE A 48 -6.01 11.21 0.43
N LEU A 49 -7.04 11.09 -0.39
CA LEU A 49 -7.72 9.81 -0.59
C LEU A 49 -6.80 8.77 -1.23
N GLU A 50 -5.93 9.18 -2.16
CA GLU A 50 -4.94 8.27 -2.76
C GLU A 50 -3.90 7.79 -1.74
N ALA A 51 -3.58 8.65 -0.77
CA ALA A 51 -2.55 8.32 0.22
C ALA A 51 -3.04 7.36 1.31
N ILE A 52 -4.34 7.33 1.60
CA ILE A 52 -4.88 6.49 2.69
C ILE A 52 -4.56 5.00 2.50
N PRO A 53 -4.79 4.38 1.34
CA PRO A 53 -4.47 2.96 1.17
C PRO A 53 -2.99 2.63 1.36
N GLU A 54 -2.09 3.60 1.18
CA GLU A 54 -0.66 3.41 1.35
C GLU A 54 -0.30 3.00 2.77
N THR A 55 -1.13 3.33 3.76
CA THR A 55 -0.86 2.95 5.15
C THR A 55 -0.82 1.44 5.33
N MET A 56 -1.58 0.68 4.53
CA MET A 56 -1.54 -0.78 4.59
C MET A 56 -0.17 -1.32 4.19
N VAL A 57 0.43 -0.74 3.14
CA VAL A 57 1.76 -1.16 2.69
C VAL A 57 2.81 -0.78 3.72
N ILE A 58 2.70 0.40 4.30
CA ILE A 58 3.64 0.87 5.33
C ILE A 58 3.61 -0.06 6.53
N LEU A 59 2.42 -0.42 7.01
CA LEU A 59 2.28 -1.35 8.14
C LEU A 59 2.80 -2.75 7.77
N GLY A 60 2.51 -3.22 6.58
CA GLY A 60 3.04 -4.49 6.09
C GLY A 60 4.55 -4.49 5.98
N PHE A 61 5.13 -3.38 5.55
CA PHE A 61 6.57 -3.19 5.49
C PHE A 61 7.19 -3.28 6.88
N VAL A 62 6.57 -2.64 7.88
CA VAL A 62 7.05 -2.71 9.27
C VAL A 62 7.04 -4.14 9.77
N VAL A 63 5.97 -4.89 9.51
CA VAL A 63 5.89 -6.31 9.89
C VAL A 63 6.99 -7.11 9.20
N ALA A 64 7.22 -6.87 7.92
CA ALA A 64 8.26 -7.56 7.17
C ALA A 64 9.65 -7.30 7.76
N ILE A 65 9.95 -6.06 8.10
CA ILE A 65 11.23 -5.69 8.72
C ILE A 65 11.37 -6.37 10.09
N MET A 66 10.31 -6.38 10.89
CA MET A 66 10.33 -7.03 12.20
C MET A 66 10.60 -8.53 12.06
N LEU A 67 9.97 -9.19 11.10
CA LEU A 67 10.22 -10.62 10.86
C LEU A 67 11.66 -10.87 10.49
N ILE A 68 12.23 -10.06 9.61
CA ILE A 68 13.62 -10.23 9.17
C ILE A 68 14.57 -9.98 10.33
N LEU A 69 14.37 -8.93 11.11
CA LEU A 69 15.29 -8.58 12.19
C LEU A 69 15.20 -9.52 13.38
N GLN A 70 14.01 -10.04 13.69
CA GLN A 70 13.82 -10.89 14.86
C GLN A 70 14.09 -12.38 14.60
N PHE A 71 13.83 -12.85 13.39
CA PHE A 71 13.83 -14.29 13.13
C PHE A 71 14.85 -14.73 12.08
N ALA A 72 15.38 -13.82 11.33
CA ALA A 72 16.42 -14.14 10.37
C ALA A 72 17.79 -13.86 10.93
#